data_799cd009594ff6df84e914a21be52ebb
#
_entry.id   799cd009594ff6df84e914a21be52ebb
#
_cell.length_a   1.000
_cell.length_b   1.000
_cell.length_c   1.000
_cell.angle_alpha   90.00
_cell.angle_beta   90.00
_cell.angle_gamma   90.00
#
_symmetry.space_group_name_H-M   'P 1'
#
loop_
_entity.id
_entity.type
_entity.pdbx_description
1 polymer ?
#
loop_
_entity_poly.entity_id
_entity_poly.type
_entity_poly.pdbx_seq_one_letter_code
_entity_poly.pdbx_strand_id
1 'polypeptide(L)'
;LRAVATLPKRIHKKHALGKFDVYNSNADSKVNPHAFFVWFREREDIENELYRYGKEGYKDSQLEAVRQATSQMISGYKNLRIERPRGFVIEKNEEKFAFDQLSDGEKSYIILTADIARLLAMANPSPDENPLLASGIILIDEIDLHLHPKWQREVLPQLRKVFPNCQFFITTHSPFVLSSADASNTIFVTEQPYIRLVEDRI
;
A
#
# COMPACT_ATOMS: atom_id res chain seq x y z
N LEU A 1 -10.78 10.21 8.25
CA LEU A 1 -9.75 10.69 7.31
C LEU A 1 -10.38 11.12 5.98
N ARG A 2 -10.61 12.41 5.78
CA ARG A 2 -10.99 12.95 4.48
C ARG A 2 -9.71 13.30 3.72
N ALA A 3 -9.19 12.37 2.93
CA ALA A 3 -8.15 12.69 1.97
C ALA A 3 -8.39 11.88 0.70
N VAL A 4 -9.10 12.49 -0.23
CA VAL A 4 -8.97 12.10 -1.64
C VAL A 4 -7.50 12.32 -2.00
N ALA A 5 -6.78 11.25 -2.32
CA ALA A 5 -5.36 11.31 -2.61
C ALA A 5 -5.15 12.03 -3.95
N THR A 6 -4.89 13.33 -3.90
CA THR A 6 -4.42 14.09 -5.05
C THR A 6 -2.90 14.04 -5.07
N LEU A 7 -2.33 13.43 -6.10
CA LEU A 7 -0.89 13.34 -6.27
C LEU A 7 -0.34 14.58 -6.98
N PRO A 8 0.81 15.13 -6.52
CA PRO A 8 1.42 16.30 -7.15
C PRO A 8 2.01 15.94 -8.51
N LYS A 9 1.85 16.82 -9.48
CA LYS A 9 2.41 16.67 -10.84
C LYS A 9 3.89 17.06 -10.95
N ARG A 10 4.45 17.78 -9.95
CA ARG A 10 5.85 18.26 -9.93
C ARG A 10 6.43 18.26 -8.52
N ILE A 11 7.73 17.95 -8.41
CA ILE A 11 8.51 17.97 -7.16
C ILE A 11 9.55 19.07 -7.28
N HIS A 12 9.73 19.87 -6.23
CA HIS A 12 10.68 20.98 -6.20
C HIS A 12 11.90 20.76 -5.29
N LYS A 13 12.00 19.68 -4.51
CA LYS A 13 13.15 19.38 -3.64
C LYS A 13 13.48 17.89 -3.62
N LYS A 14 14.78 17.56 -3.64
CA LYS A 14 15.29 16.21 -3.36
C LYS A 14 15.30 16.01 -1.83
N HIS A 15 14.61 15.00 -1.33
CA HIS A 15 14.74 14.50 0.02
C HIS A 15 15.28 13.07 -0.07
N ALA A 16 16.50 12.85 0.41
CA ALA A 16 17.00 11.49 0.63
C ALA A 16 16.30 10.94 1.89
N LEU A 17 15.40 9.99 1.72
CA LEU A 17 14.71 9.31 2.81
C LEU A 17 15.57 8.13 3.29
N GLY A 18 16.01 8.16 4.55
CA GLY A 18 16.76 7.09 5.19
C GLY A 18 15.87 6.08 5.94
N LYS A 19 16.47 4.96 6.35
CA LYS A 19 15.78 3.89 7.10
C LYS A 19 14.99 4.38 8.32
N PHE A 20 15.48 5.40 9.03
CA PHE A 20 14.84 5.96 10.22
C PHE A 20 13.69 6.93 9.91
N ASP A 21 13.59 7.43 8.67
CA ASP A 21 12.50 8.32 8.27
C ASP A 21 11.16 7.60 8.19
N VAL A 22 11.19 6.25 8.06
CA VAL A 22 10.01 5.39 8.15
C VAL A 22 9.31 5.57 9.49
N TYR A 23 10.06 5.64 10.59
CA TYR A 23 9.51 5.81 11.94
C TYR A 23 9.06 7.24 12.21
N ASN A 24 9.78 8.23 11.69
CA ASN A 24 9.45 9.65 11.88
C ASN A 24 8.24 10.10 11.04
N SER A 25 8.10 9.58 9.81
CA SER A 25 6.99 9.93 8.94
C SER A 25 5.64 9.34 9.38
N ASN A 26 5.67 8.26 10.19
CA ASN A 26 4.47 7.61 10.71
C ASN A 26 3.97 8.20 12.02
N ALA A 27 4.68 9.15 12.65
CA ALA A 27 4.22 9.82 13.87
C ALA A 27 2.88 10.55 13.69
N ASP A 28 2.57 10.99 12.48
CA ASP A 28 1.31 11.66 12.13
C ASP A 28 0.20 10.72 11.60
N SER A 29 0.40 9.40 11.68
CA SER A 29 -0.60 8.34 11.39
C SER A 29 -1.41 8.48 10.09
N LYS A 30 -0.90 9.17 9.08
CA LYS A 30 -1.61 9.33 7.80
C LYS A 30 -0.76 8.83 6.64
N VAL A 31 -1.37 8.01 5.80
CA VAL A 31 -0.79 7.72 4.47
C VAL A 31 -0.49 9.06 3.79
N ASN A 32 0.76 9.28 3.45
CA ASN A 32 1.19 10.50 2.79
C ASN A 32 1.39 10.25 1.28
N PRO A 33 0.37 10.53 0.43
CA PRO A 33 0.46 10.28 -1.01
C PRO A 33 1.58 11.07 -1.69
N HIS A 34 1.90 12.25 -1.15
CA HIS A 34 3.00 13.06 -1.66
C HIS A 34 4.37 12.40 -1.40
N ALA A 35 4.60 11.94 -0.17
CA ALA A 35 5.85 11.26 0.17
C ALA A 35 6.03 9.97 -0.65
N PHE A 36 4.95 9.21 -0.84
CA PHE A 36 4.94 8.05 -1.72
C PHE A 36 5.31 8.41 -3.17
N PHE A 37 4.70 9.46 -3.73
CA PHE A 37 4.99 9.91 -5.09
C PHE A 37 6.45 10.34 -5.28
N VAL A 38 7.00 11.10 -4.32
CA VAL A 38 8.41 11.55 -4.36
C VAL A 38 9.35 10.35 -4.35
N TRP A 39 9.15 9.44 -3.39
CA TRP A 39 9.96 8.24 -3.24
C TRP A 39 9.90 7.34 -4.50
N PHE A 40 8.70 7.08 -5.01
CA PHE A 40 8.51 6.24 -6.20
C PHE A 40 9.24 6.81 -7.40
N ARG A 41 9.12 8.12 -7.61
CA ARG A 41 9.77 8.82 -8.70
C ARG A 41 11.29 8.77 -8.60
N GLU A 42 11.85 9.02 -7.42
CA GLU A 42 13.31 8.96 -7.21
C GLU A 42 13.85 7.57 -7.53
N ARG A 43 13.14 6.51 -7.10
CA ARG A 43 13.52 5.14 -7.41
C ARG A 43 13.41 4.80 -8.89
N GLU A 44 12.35 5.23 -9.54
CA GLU A 44 12.16 5.00 -10.98
C GLU A 44 13.17 5.80 -11.83
N ASP A 45 13.52 7.01 -11.41
CA ASP A 45 14.59 7.80 -12.07
C ASP A 45 15.95 7.07 -11.95
N ILE A 46 16.29 6.49 -10.77
CA ILE A 46 17.49 5.67 -10.57
C ILE A 46 17.45 4.40 -11.44
N GLU A 47 16.34 3.67 -11.45
CA GLU A 47 16.15 2.47 -12.27
C GLU A 47 16.41 2.78 -13.75
N ASN A 48 15.82 3.87 -14.26
CA ASN A 48 15.96 4.33 -15.63
C ASN A 48 17.37 4.80 -15.95
N GLU A 49 18.05 5.45 -14.99
CA GLU A 49 19.45 5.89 -15.16
C GLU A 49 20.39 4.70 -15.27
N LEU A 50 20.28 3.72 -14.38
CA LEU A 50 21.10 2.50 -14.42
C LEU A 50 20.85 1.68 -15.69
N TYR A 51 19.62 1.61 -16.15
CA TYR A 51 19.30 0.98 -17.44
C TYR A 51 20.03 1.66 -18.61
N ARG A 52 20.07 3.00 -18.65
CA ARG A 52 20.77 3.78 -19.70
C ARG A 52 22.28 3.59 -19.66
N TYR A 53 22.87 3.38 -18.47
CA TYR A 53 24.31 3.14 -18.30
C TYR A 53 24.75 1.69 -18.52
N GLY A 54 23.94 0.89 -19.23
CA GLY A 54 24.30 -0.45 -19.71
C GLY A 54 24.02 -1.58 -18.73
N LYS A 55 23.28 -1.33 -17.65
CA LYS A 55 22.71 -2.40 -16.81
C LYS A 55 21.36 -2.85 -17.39
N GLU A 56 21.42 -3.49 -18.56
CA GLU A 56 20.22 -4.02 -19.20
C GLU A 56 19.48 -4.99 -18.24
N GLY A 57 18.18 -4.78 -18.08
CA GLY A 57 17.35 -5.61 -17.19
C GLY A 57 17.43 -5.25 -15.71
N TYR A 58 18.17 -4.20 -15.31
CA TYR A 58 18.15 -3.76 -13.92
C TYR A 58 16.74 -3.33 -13.50
N LYS A 59 16.32 -3.85 -12.34
CA LYS A 59 15.09 -3.45 -11.67
C LYS A 59 15.42 -3.10 -10.23
N ASP A 60 14.92 -1.95 -9.79
CA ASP A 60 15.04 -1.58 -8.37
C ASP A 60 14.16 -2.50 -7.51
N SER A 61 14.77 -3.25 -6.59
CA SER A 61 14.07 -4.25 -5.79
C SER A 61 12.95 -3.67 -4.92
N GLN A 62 13.13 -2.46 -4.41
CA GLN A 62 12.13 -1.78 -3.59
C GLN A 62 10.95 -1.30 -4.43
N LEU A 63 11.23 -0.77 -5.63
CA LEU A 63 10.21 -0.34 -6.57
C LEU A 63 9.42 -1.54 -7.12
N GLU A 64 10.11 -2.63 -7.41
CA GLU A 64 9.48 -3.87 -7.87
C GLU A 64 8.58 -4.48 -6.80
N ALA A 65 8.97 -4.43 -5.53
CA ALA A 65 8.11 -4.86 -4.42
C ALA A 65 6.79 -4.08 -4.39
N VAL A 66 6.83 -2.76 -4.59
CA VAL A 66 5.60 -1.93 -4.66
C VAL A 66 4.74 -2.31 -5.88
N ARG A 67 5.35 -2.49 -7.04
CA ARG A 67 4.65 -2.91 -8.27
C ARG A 67 4.00 -4.29 -8.09
N GLN A 68 4.74 -5.22 -7.49
CA GLN A 68 4.29 -6.57 -7.22
C GLN A 68 3.15 -6.61 -6.20
N ALA A 69 3.29 -5.88 -5.08
CA ALA A 69 2.23 -5.78 -4.07
C ALA A 69 0.93 -5.24 -4.70
N THR A 70 1.00 -4.17 -5.48
CA THR A 70 -0.16 -3.57 -6.13
C THR A 70 -0.85 -4.56 -7.07
N SER A 71 -0.10 -5.29 -7.89
CA SER A 71 -0.66 -6.25 -8.84
C SER A 71 -1.26 -7.49 -8.17
N GLN A 72 -0.70 -7.92 -7.04
CA GLN A 72 -1.22 -9.05 -6.27
C GLN A 72 -2.45 -8.69 -5.44
N MET A 73 -2.48 -7.46 -4.90
CA MET A 73 -3.57 -6.99 -4.05
C MET A 73 -4.86 -6.75 -4.83
N ILE A 74 -4.74 -6.25 -6.07
CA ILE A 74 -5.88 -5.87 -6.89
C ILE A 74 -5.80 -6.59 -8.24
N SER A 75 -6.65 -7.59 -8.41
CA SER A 75 -6.70 -8.36 -9.65
C SER A 75 -6.99 -7.47 -10.86
N GLY A 76 -6.24 -7.66 -11.94
CA GLY A 76 -6.37 -6.90 -13.18
C GLY A 76 -5.57 -5.60 -13.23
N TYR A 77 -4.87 -5.23 -12.13
CA TYR A 77 -4.02 -4.05 -12.09
C TYR A 77 -2.54 -4.44 -12.15
N LYS A 78 -1.78 -3.77 -13.01
CA LYS A 78 -0.35 -4.02 -13.20
C LYS A 78 0.39 -2.79 -13.73
N ASN A 79 1.71 -2.87 -13.79
CA ASN A 79 2.57 -1.88 -14.44
C ASN A 79 2.42 -0.45 -13.89
N LEU A 80 2.35 -0.31 -12.55
CA LEU A 80 2.38 1.00 -11.90
C LEU A 80 3.71 1.69 -12.22
N ARG A 81 3.66 2.88 -12.82
CA ARG A 81 4.81 3.67 -13.23
C ARG A 81 4.49 5.14 -13.37
N ILE A 82 5.51 5.97 -13.61
CA ILE A 82 5.33 7.39 -13.88
C ILE A 82 5.59 7.66 -15.38
N GLU A 83 4.59 8.20 -16.07
CA GLU A 83 4.70 8.65 -17.46
C GLU A 83 4.57 10.18 -17.52
N ARG A 84 5.53 10.86 -18.18
CA ARG A 84 5.44 12.31 -18.44
C ARG A 84 4.58 12.57 -19.68
N PRO A 85 3.65 13.53 -19.66
CA PRO A 85 3.31 14.47 -18.57
C PRO A 85 2.22 13.96 -17.61
N ARG A 86 1.74 12.69 -17.75
CA ARG A 86 0.53 12.17 -17.11
C ARG A 86 0.65 11.93 -15.61
N GLY A 87 1.88 11.82 -15.06
CA GLY A 87 2.07 11.41 -13.67
C GLY A 87 1.99 9.88 -13.51
N PHE A 88 1.40 9.39 -12.40
CA PHE A 88 1.19 7.97 -12.21
C PHE A 88 0.23 7.40 -13.25
N VAL A 89 0.64 6.28 -13.84
CA VAL A 89 -0.13 5.48 -14.78
C VAL A 89 -0.15 4.03 -14.30
N ILE A 90 -1.29 3.38 -14.40
CA ILE A 90 -1.47 1.97 -14.11
C ILE A 90 -2.24 1.32 -15.24
N GLU A 91 -1.95 0.07 -15.51
CA GLU A 91 -2.74 -0.74 -16.43
C GLU A 91 -3.83 -1.47 -15.66
N LYS A 92 -5.07 -1.38 -16.17
CA LYS A 92 -6.26 -2.04 -15.64
C LYS A 92 -6.92 -2.78 -16.79
N ASN A 93 -7.00 -4.12 -16.72
CA ASN A 93 -7.59 -4.97 -17.75
C ASN A 93 -7.01 -4.66 -19.16
N GLU A 94 -5.69 -4.58 -19.28
CA GLU A 94 -4.93 -4.27 -20.51
C GLU A 94 -5.07 -2.82 -21.03
N GLU A 95 -5.82 -1.95 -20.36
CA GLU A 95 -5.95 -0.55 -20.70
C GLU A 95 -5.14 0.33 -19.74
N LYS A 96 -4.58 1.43 -20.26
CA LYS A 96 -3.80 2.39 -19.47
C LYS A 96 -4.69 3.50 -18.92
N PHE A 97 -4.60 3.70 -17.60
CA PHE A 97 -5.27 4.77 -16.89
C PHE A 97 -4.27 5.68 -16.18
N ALA A 98 -4.43 6.98 -16.30
CA ALA A 98 -3.80 7.91 -15.38
C ALA A 98 -4.47 7.77 -14.00
N PHE A 99 -3.71 7.97 -12.94
CA PHE A 99 -4.22 7.80 -11.57
C PHE A 99 -5.46 8.66 -11.30
N ASP A 100 -5.52 9.85 -11.88
CA ASP A 100 -6.67 10.76 -11.74
C ASP A 100 -7.98 10.20 -12.33
N GLN A 101 -7.88 9.27 -13.28
CA GLN A 101 -9.03 8.63 -13.96
C GLN A 101 -9.63 7.47 -13.15
N LEU A 102 -8.94 7.04 -12.09
CA LEU A 102 -9.42 5.97 -11.22
C LEU A 102 -10.48 6.51 -10.24
N SER A 103 -11.38 5.65 -9.81
CA SER A 103 -12.31 5.95 -8.72
C SER A 103 -11.57 6.18 -7.40
N ASP A 104 -12.20 6.86 -6.44
CA ASP A 104 -11.58 7.13 -5.15
C ASP A 104 -11.27 5.86 -4.37
N GLY A 105 -12.12 4.83 -4.48
CA GLY A 105 -11.87 3.52 -3.89
C GLY A 105 -10.65 2.81 -4.50
N GLU A 106 -10.48 2.86 -5.83
CA GLU A 106 -9.29 2.33 -6.50
C GLU A 106 -8.03 3.05 -6.05
N LYS A 107 -8.07 4.39 -6.01
CA LYS A 107 -6.96 5.23 -5.55
C LYS A 107 -6.56 4.88 -4.11
N SER A 108 -7.55 4.81 -3.21
CA SER A 108 -7.32 4.49 -1.80
C SER A 108 -6.70 3.11 -1.62
N TYR A 109 -7.21 2.10 -2.33
CA TYR A 109 -6.72 0.74 -2.23
C TYR A 109 -5.30 0.58 -2.79
N ILE A 110 -5.02 1.21 -3.95
CA ILE A 110 -3.68 1.22 -4.54
C ILE A 110 -2.68 1.92 -3.60
N ILE A 111 -3.01 3.10 -3.09
CA ILE A 111 -2.11 3.87 -2.22
C ILE A 111 -1.87 3.15 -0.90
N LEU A 112 -2.89 2.57 -0.27
CA LEU A 112 -2.73 1.78 0.95
C LEU A 112 -1.71 0.64 0.73
N THR A 113 -1.92 -0.15 -0.32
CA THR A 113 -1.06 -1.29 -0.64
C THR A 113 0.37 -0.86 -0.96
N ALA A 114 0.49 0.14 -1.82
CA ALA A 114 1.77 0.66 -2.29
C ALA A 114 2.58 1.30 -1.15
N ASP A 115 1.92 1.99 -0.22
CA ASP A 115 2.59 2.62 0.93
C ASP A 115 3.06 1.59 1.96
N ILE A 116 2.27 0.54 2.24
CA ILE A 116 2.72 -0.59 3.07
C ILE A 116 3.97 -1.23 2.46
N ALA A 117 3.94 -1.56 1.16
CA ALA A 117 5.08 -2.17 0.48
C ALA A 117 6.32 -1.26 0.48
N ARG A 118 6.13 0.05 0.26
CA ARG A 118 7.18 1.06 0.34
C ARG A 118 7.83 1.09 1.73
N LEU A 119 7.02 1.15 2.79
CA LEU A 119 7.51 1.22 4.17
C LEU A 119 8.30 -0.05 4.54
N LEU A 120 7.81 -1.23 4.16
CA LEU A 120 8.52 -2.47 4.35
C LEU A 120 9.85 -2.50 3.56
N ALA A 121 9.85 -2.04 2.31
CA ALA A 121 11.05 -1.98 1.49
C ALA A 121 12.09 -0.99 2.04
N MET A 122 11.66 0.16 2.56
CA MET A 122 12.56 1.13 3.19
C MET A 122 13.12 0.63 4.53
N ALA A 123 12.30 -0.07 5.33
CA ALA A 123 12.75 -0.63 6.61
C ALA A 123 13.71 -1.82 6.42
N ASN A 124 13.64 -2.53 5.29
CA ASN A 124 14.42 -3.73 4.98
C ASN A 124 15.15 -3.57 3.64
N PRO A 125 16.20 -2.74 3.58
CA PRO A 125 16.88 -2.37 2.33
C PRO A 125 17.86 -3.43 1.82
N SER A 126 17.60 -4.72 2.02
CA SER A 126 18.45 -5.80 1.49
C SER A 126 18.17 -6.01 0.01
N PRO A 127 19.18 -6.02 -0.88
CA PRO A 127 18.99 -6.28 -2.29
C PRO A 127 18.60 -7.73 -2.60
N ASP A 128 18.93 -8.68 -1.70
CA ASP A 128 18.77 -10.11 -1.91
C ASP A 128 17.47 -10.67 -1.32
N GLU A 129 16.75 -9.87 -0.54
CA GLU A 129 15.51 -10.26 0.14
C GLU A 129 14.30 -9.59 -0.49
N ASN A 130 13.19 -10.35 -0.61
CA ASN A 130 11.93 -9.75 -1.05
C ASN A 130 11.33 -8.92 0.10
N PRO A 131 11.20 -7.58 -0.04
CA PRO A 131 10.67 -6.74 1.02
C PRO A 131 9.25 -7.09 1.46
N LEU A 132 8.45 -7.74 0.60
CA LEU A 132 7.08 -8.17 0.94
C LEU A 132 7.05 -9.30 1.96
N LEU A 133 8.17 -10.02 2.14
CA LEU A 133 8.33 -11.09 3.14
C LEU A 133 8.90 -10.56 4.47
N ALA A 134 9.16 -9.27 4.57
CA ALA A 134 9.65 -8.66 5.80
C ALA A 134 8.59 -8.71 6.91
N SER A 135 9.04 -8.82 8.15
CA SER A 135 8.17 -8.75 9.33
C SER A 135 7.87 -7.30 9.69
N GLY A 136 6.64 -7.03 10.10
CA GLY A 136 6.21 -5.71 10.54
C GLY A 136 4.90 -5.75 11.32
N ILE A 137 4.64 -4.68 12.08
CA ILE A 137 3.36 -4.43 12.73
C ILE A 137 2.70 -3.24 12.03
N ILE A 138 1.50 -3.44 11.53
CA ILE A 138 0.78 -2.47 10.70
C ILE A 138 -0.58 -2.18 11.35
N LEU A 139 -0.83 -0.90 11.60
CA LEU A 139 -2.09 -0.43 12.15
C LEU A 139 -2.87 0.29 11.04
N ILE A 140 -4.10 -0.15 10.81
CA ILE A 140 -4.99 0.43 9.80
C ILE A 140 -6.31 0.80 10.46
N ASP A 141 -6.62 2.08 10.45
CA ASP A 141 -7.88 2.58 10.96
C ASP A 141 -8.90 2.71 9.82
N GLU A 142 -10.13 2.22 10.06
CA GLU A 142 -11.24 2.27 9.10
C GLU A 142 -10.88 1.71 7.70
N ILE A 143 -10.39 0.48 7.63
CA ILE A 143 -9.93 -0.14 6.37
C ILE A 143 -11.00 -0.18 5.28
N ASP A 144 -12.27 -0.17 5.65
CA ASP A 144 -13.42 -0.18 4.74
C ASP A 144 -13.67 1.16 4.06
N LEU A 145 -13.05 2.24 4.54
CA LEU A 145 -13.33 3.59 4.04
C LEU A 145 -13.00 3.70 2.54
N HIS A 146 -14.00 4.12 1.76
CA HIS A 146 -13.96 4.24 0.29
C HIS A 146 -13.81 2.93 -0.50
N LEU A 147 -13.68 1.76 0.15
CA LEU A 147 -13.60 0.49 -0.56
C LEU A 147 -14.98 0.03 -1.06
N HIS A 148 -15.01 -0.44 -2.30
CA HIS A 148 -16.20 -1.12 -2.83
C HIS A 148 -16.49 -2.40 -2.02
N PRO A 149 -17.76 -2.81 -1.77
CA PRO A 149 -18.11 -3.99 -0.98
C PRO A 149 -17.40 -5.29 -1.40
N LYS A 150 -17.11 -5.47 -2.67
CA LYS A 150 -16.30 -6.59 -3.17
C LYS A 150 -14.90 -6.58 -2.55
N TRP A 151 -14.21 -5.44 -2.56
CA TRP A 151 -12.87 -5.31 -1.99
C TRP A 151 -12.86 -5.37 -0.48
N GLN A 152 -13.93 -4.92 0.18
CA GLN A 152 -14.06 -5.07 1.64
C GLN A 152 -14.07 -6.54 2.08
N ARG A 153 -14.61 -7.46 1.26
CA ARG A 153 -14.54 -8.91 1.53
C ARG A 153 -13.18 -9.53 1.23
N GLU A 154 -12.42 -8.93 0.31
CA GLU A 154 -11.16 -9.47 -0.17
C GLU A 154 -9.93 -8.88 0.55
N VAL A 155 -10.06 -7.71 1.19
CA VAL A 155 -8.91 -6.95 1.71
C VAL A 155 -8.11 -7.73 2.76
N LEU A 156 -8.75 -8.37 3.74
CA LEU A 156 -8.05 -9.12 4.78
C LEU A 156 -7.31 -10.36 4.23
N PRO A 157 -7.96 -11.24 3.44
CA PRO A 157 -7.26 -12.34 2.78
C PRO A 157 -6.10 -11.89 1.90
N GLN A 158 -6.27 -10.78 1.15
CA GLN A 158 -5.23 -10.27 0.28
C GLN A 158 -4.05 -9.69 1.08
N LEU A 159 -4.28 -8.93 2.16
CA LEU A 159 -3.21 -8.43 3.03
C LEU A 159 -2.37 -9.58 3.59
N ARG A 160 -3.00 -10.65 4.10
CA ARG A 160 -2.30 -11.84 4.61
C ARG A 160 -1.49 -12.55 3.53
N LYS A 161 -2.01 -12.57 2.29
CA LYS A 161 -1.33 -13.22 1.16
C LYS A 161 -0.12 -12.42 0.67
N VAL A 162 -0.26 -11.09 0.56
CA VAL A 162 0.76 -10.20 0.01
C VAL A 162 1.86 -9.92 1.03
N PHE A 163 1.51 -9.83 2.32
CA PHE A 163 2.40 -9.51 3.44
C PHE A 163 2.33 -10.60 4.53
N PRO A 164 2.78 -11.83 4.24
CA PRO A 164 2.51 -12.99 5.09
C PRO A 164 3.17 -12.95 6.48
N ASN A 165 4.23 -12.17 6.64
CA ASN A 165 4.98 -12.05 7.90
C ASN A 165 4.62 -10.78 8.68
N CYS A 166 3.62 -10.01 8.23
CA CYS A 166 3.15 -8.84 8.94
C CYS A 166 2.01 -9.16 9.90
N GLN A 167 2.02 -8.53 11.07
CA GLN A 167 0.89 -8.50 11.99
C GLN A 167 0.06 -7.24 11.73
N PHE A 168 -1.25 -7.42 11.53
CA PHE A 168 -2.18 -6.34 11.27
C PHE A 168 -3.09 -6.10 12.46
N PHE A 169 -3.23 -4.82 12.87
CA PHE A 169 -4.28 -4.34 13.74
C PHE A 169 -5.19 -3.43 12.93
N ILE A 170 -6.45 -3.83 12.78
CA ILE A 170 -7.36 -3.20 11.83
C ILE A 170 -8.65 -2.84 12.54
N THR A 171 -9.13 -1.60 12.36
CA THR A 171 -10.48 -1.21 12.73
C THR A 171 -11.39 -1.17 11.52
N THR A 172 -12.65 -1.49 11.71
CA THR A 172 -13.67 -1.43 10.67
C THR A 172 -15.07 -1.34 11.26
N HIS A 173 -15.96 -0.67 10.55
CA HIS A 173 -17.40 -0.68 10.80
C HIS A 173 -18.15 -1.54 9.76
N SER A 174 -17.44 -2.15 8.80
CA SER A 174 -18.05 -2.90 7.72
C SER A 174 -18.35 -4.36 8.07
N PRO A 175 -19.59 -4.81 7.93
CA PRO A 175 -19.92 -6.24 8.04
C PRO A 175 -19.26 -7.07 6.93
N PHE A 176 -18.92 -6.46 5.77
CA PHE A 176 -18.26 -7.17 4.68
C PHE A 176 -16.80 -7.49 5.02
N VAL A 177 -16.09 -6.59 5.69
CA VAL A 177 -14.73 -6.87 6.19
C VAL A 177 -14.79 -7.94 7.25
N LEU A 178 -15.71 -7.81 8.23
CA LEU A 178 -15.90 -8.78 9.29
C LEU A 178 -16.23 -10.18 8.77
N SER A 179 -16.97 -10.30 7.67
CA SER A 179 -17.30 -11.60 7.07
C SER A 179 -16.09 -12.40 6.58
N SER A 180 -14.93 -11.75 6.39
CA SER A 180 -13.68 -12.37 5.98
C SER A 180 -12.65 -12.49 7.11
N ALA A 181 -13.02 -12.06 8.33
CA ALA A 181 -12.18 -12.15 9.52
C ALA A 181 -12.45 -13.47 10.28
N ASP A 182 -11.40 -14.00 10.93
CA ASP A 182 -11.57 -15.13 11.85
C ASP A 182 -12.16 -14.63 13.17
N ALA A 183 -13.17 -15.32 13.69
CA ALA A 183 -13.83 -14.96 14.94
C ALA A 183 -12.84 -14.87 16.12
N SER A 184 -11.86 -15.79 16.18
CA SER A 184 -10.82 -15.81 17.22
C SER A 184 -9.90 -14.57 17.21
N ASN A 185 -9.84 -13.85 16.10
CA ASN A 185 -9.02 -12.64 15.93
C ASN A 185 -9.88 -11.36 15.90
N THR A 186 -11.17 -11.45 16.21
CA THR A 186 -12.09 -10.31 16.15
C THR A 186 -12.44 -9.83 17.55
N ILE A 187 -12.31 -8.52 17.78
CA ILE A 187 -12.63 -7.86 19.05
C ILE A 187 -13.72 -6.83 18.77
N PHE A 188 -14.89 -6.97 19.45
CA PHE A 188 -15.90 -5.94 19.43
C PHE A 188 -15.61 -4.88 20.49
N VAL A 189 -15.46 -3.63 20.05
CA VAL A 189 -15.35 -2.47 20.92
C VAL A 189 -16.75 -1.92 21.14
N THR A 190 -17.22 -1.89 22.40
CA THR A 190 -18.52 -1.35 22.80
C THR A 190 -18.33 -0.10 23.65
N GLU A 191 -19.35 0.73 23.77
CA GLU A 191 -19.34 1.93 24.64
C GLU A 191 -19.19 1.58 26.14
N GLN A 192 -19.41 0.33 26.51
CA GLN A 192 -19.10 -0.15 27.86
C GLN A 192 -17.61 -0.49 27.98
N PRO A 193 -16.98 -0.29 29.17
CA PRO A 193 -15.52 -0.41 29.34
C PRO A 193 -14.99 -1.85 29.25
N TYR A 194 -15.68 -2.75 28.58
CA TYR A 194 -15.29 -4.15 28.44
C TYR A 194 -15.02 -4.51 26.99
N ILE A 195 -13.80 -4.98 26.73
CA ILE A 195 -13.44 -5.66 25.50
C ILE A 195 -14.07 -7.05 25.55
N ARG A 196 -14.96 -7.38 24.62
CA ARG A 196 -15.45 -8.76 24.44
C ARG A 196 -14.70 -9.42 23.31
N LEU A 197 -13.98 -10.50 23.63
CA LEU A 197 -13.55 -11.45 22.62
C LEU A 197 -14.78 -12.18 22.10
N VAL A 198 -14.84 -12.40 20.79
CA VAL A 198 -15.86 -13.25 20.19
C VAL A 198 -15.51 -14.70 20.56
N GLU A 199 -16.15 -15.22 21.60
CA GLU A 199 -16.14 -16.66 21.81
C GLU A 199 -17.08 -17.28 20.78
N ASP A 200 -16.59 -18.33 20.11
CA ASP A 200 -17.36 -19.10 19.13
C ASP A 200 -18.73 -19.45 19.69
N ARG A 201 -19.77 -18.85 19.15
CA ARG A 201 -21.12 -19.42 19.32
C ARG A 201 -21.34 -20.41 18.19
N ILE A 202 -21.25 -21.67 18.55
CA ILE A 202 -21.72 -22.82 17.78
C ILE A 202 -23.19 -22.60 17.34
#